data_9affedb2458dcc57dc1fee1f68d08c61
#
_entry.id   9affedb2458dcc57dc1fee1f68d08c61
#
_cell.length_a   1.000
_cell.length_b   1.000
_cell.length_c   1.000
_cell.angle_alpha   90.00
_cell.angle_beta   90.00
_cell.angle_gamma   90.00
#
_symmetry.space_group_name_H-M   'P 1'
#
loop_
_entity.id
_entity.type
_entity.pdbx_description
1 polymer ?
#
loop_
_entity_poly.entity_id
_entity_poly.type
_entity_poly.pdbx_seq_one_letter_code
_entity_poly.pdbx_strand_id
1 'polypeptide(L)'
;NFIFASISTLAREDVLSQFARDHFDYIIVDEVHRAGAESYKKVLDYFNSKFTLGMTATPERTDGQDIYRLFDYNIAYNIRLQAAMEAKLLCQFHYYGISDLTIDGLSVDDSSDTRFLTSIARSRHIKEAIDTYSMHEKRKRGLIFCRTVDEAKELSERLNTLGLRTLAVTGEDSEAVREDAIQRLQSDRRPDMLEYLVSVDIFNEGIDIPNLNQIIMARPTQSAIIFVQQLGRGLRKAKGKPFVTVIDFVGNYD
;
A
#
# COMPACT_ATOMS: atom_id res chain seq x y z
N ASN A 1 -1.82 -4.69 31.14
CA ASN A 1 -1.79 -3.44 30.38
C ASN A 1 -1.18 -3.72 29.01
N PHE A 2 -1.68 -3.03 27.98
CA PHE A 2 -1.09 -3.07 26.63
C PHE A 2 -0.35 -1.76 26.38
N ILE A 3 0.83 -1.84 25.76
CA ILE A 3 1.61 -0.70 25.32
C ILE A 3 1.82 -0.83 23.81
N PHE A 4 1.53 0.23 23.09
CA PHE A 4 1.80 0.36 21.66
C PHE A 4 2.93 1.38 21.49
N ALA A 5 3.97 1.02 20.78
CA ALA A 5 5.11 1.89 20.54
C ALA A 5 5.66 1.70 19.13
N SER A 6 6.20 2.78 18.54
CA SER A 6 7.03 2.63 17.35
C SER A 6 8.40 2.08 17.74
N ILE A 7 8.96 1.23 16.90
CA ILE A 7 10.28 0.64 17.18
C ILE A 7 11.37 1.71 17.31
N SER A 8 11.30 2.76 16.50
CA SER A 8 12.24 3.87 16.54
C SER A 8 12.20 4.63 17.86
N THR A 9 11.02 4.78 18.45
CA THR A 9 10.86 5.41 19.77
C THR A 9 11.35 4.47 20.88
N LEU A 10 10.93 3.20 20.82
CA LEU A 10 11.28 2.23 21.87
C LEU A 10 12.79 1.90 21.90
N ALA A 11 13.46 1.92 20.74
CA ALA A 11 14.90 1.66 20.64
C ALA A 11 15.80 2.79 21.22
N ARG A 12 15.22 3.94 21.57
CA ARG A 12 15.95 5.02 22.24
C ARG A 12 16.32 4.58 23.64
N GLU A 13 17.57 4.86 24.06
CA GLU A 13 18.09 4.44 25.37
C GLU A 13 17.29 5.02 26.54
N ASP A 14 16.92 6.32 26.41
CA ASP A 14 16.13 7.04 27.41
C ASP A 14 14.71 6.49 27.57
N VAL A 15 14.16 5.81 26.56
CA VAL A 15 12.85 5.16 26.59
C VAL A 15 12.97 3.71 27.02
N LEU A 16 13.89 2.96 26.40
CA LEU A 16 14.08 1.54 26.64
C LEU A 16 14.42 1.24 28.10
N SER A 17 15.31 2.06 28.71
CA SER A 17 15.75 1.93 30.10
C SER A 17 14.67 2.23 31.14
N GLN A 18 13.51 2.77 30.74
CA GLN A 18 12.37 2.96 31.66
C GLN A 18 11.65 1.65 31.99
N PHE A 19 11.90 0.60 31.21
CA PHE A 19 11.28 -0.70 31.41
C PHE A 19 12.30 -1.71 31.97
N ALA A 20 11.86 -2.53 32.94
CA ALA A 20 12.65 -3.68 33.36
C ALA A 20 12.73 -4.70 32.20
N ARG A 21 13.79 -5.51 32.18
CA ARG A 21 13.99 -6.51 31.12
C ARG A 21 12.89 -7.55 31.03
N ASP A 22 12.24 -7.85 32.11
CA ASP A 22 11.12 -8.79 32.27
C ASP A 22 9.74 -8.10 32.32
N HIS A 23 9.68 -6.82 31.89
CA HIS A 23 8.45 -6.03 31.97
C HIS A 23 7.31 -6.58 31.09
N PHE A 24 7.65 -7.15 29.93
CA PHE A 24 6.68 -7.67 28.98
C PHE A 24 6.73 -9.21 28.92
N ASP A 25 5.60 -9.87 29.25
CA ASP A 25 5.46 -11.29 29.01
C ASP A 25 5.34 -11.64 27.53
N TYR A 26 4.72 -10.76 26.74
CA TYR A 26 4.44 -10.94 25.33
C TYR A 26 4.90 -9.71 24.54
N ILE A 27 5.62 -9.95 23.44
CA ILE A 27 6.00 -8.93 22.47
C ILE A 27 5.43 -9.34 21.11
N ILE A 28 4.70 -8.43 20.47
CA ILE A 28 4.18 -8.61 19.12
C ILE A 28 4.82 -7.54 18.24
N VAL A 29 5.51 -7.99 17.20
CA VAL A 29 6.18 -7.12 16.23
C VAL A 29 5.42 -7.20 14.92
N ASP A 30 4.79 -6.10 14.52
CA ASP A 30 4.15 -5.98 13.22
C ASP A 30 5.17 -5.53 12.17
N GLU A 31 4.93 -5.89 10.90
CA GLU A 31 5.82 -5.64 9.75
C GLU A 31 7.28 -6.05 10.03
N VAL A 32 7.43 -7.24 10.60
CA VAL A 32 8.74 -7.75 11.05
C VAL A 32 9.76 -7.93 9.92
N HIS A 33 9.34 -7.89 8.66
CA HIS A 33 10.27 -7.87 7.53
C HIS A 33 11.25 -6.68 7.58
N ARG A 34 10.93 -5.63 8.35
CA ARG A 34 11.83 -4.49 8.63
C ARG A 34 12.82 -4.77 9.78
N ALA A 35 12.69 -5.90 10.46
CA ALA A 35 13.44 -6.21 11.68
C ALA A 35 14.95 -6.48 11.47
N GLY A 36 15.47 -6.40 10.23
CA GLY A 36 16.90 -6.38 9.96
C GLY A 36 17.64 -5.12 10.46
N ALA A 37 16.89 -4.05 10.80
CA ALA A 37 17.48 -2.85 11.36
C ALA A 37 17.98 -3.10 12.79
N GLU A 38 19.09 -2.47 13.16
CA GLU A 38 19.70 -2.57 14.51
C GLU A 38 18.72 -2.24 15.64
N SER A 39 17.76 -1.32 15.37
CA SER A 39 16.75 -0.92 16.33
C SER A 39 15.84 -2.08 16.77
N TYR A 40 15.48 -2.97 15.86
CA TYR A 40 14.68 -4.15 16.21
C TYR A 40 15.46 -5.15 17.04
N LYS A 41 16.70 -5.44 16.65
CA LYS A 41 17.59 -6.32 17.40
C LYS A 41 17.79 -5.78 18.81
N LYS A 42 18.11 -4.48 18.93
CA LYS A 42 18.31 -3.82 20.22
C LYS A 42 17.13 -4.01 21.16
N VAL A 43 15.89 -3.83 20.66
CA VAL A 43 14.68 -3.98 21.47
C VAL A 43 14.41 -5.44 21.83
N LEU A 44 14.52 -6.35 20.86
CA LEU A 44 14.27 -7.78 21.09
C LEU A 44 15.32 -8.39 22.04
N ASP A 45 16.59 -8.01 21.93
CA ASP A 45 17.65 -8.49 22.80
C ASP A 45 17.59 -7.87 24.21
N TYR A 46 16.93 -6.71 24.37
CA TYR A 46 16.78 -6.09 25.66
C TYR A 46 15.78 -6.79 26.56
N PHE A 47 14.63 -7.21 26.02
CA PHE A 47 13.55 -7.79 26.83
C PHE A 47 13.65 -9.32 26.92
N ASN A 48 13.42 -9.84 28.13
CA ASN A 48 13.30 -11.25 28.42
C ASN A 48 11.82 -11.68 28.39
N SER A 49 11.15 -11.52 27.22
CA SER A 49 9.75 -11.90 27.08
C SER A 49 9.56 -13.42 27.09
N LYS A 50 8.44 -13.89 27.61
CA LYS A 50 8.06 -15.32 27.57
C LYS A 50 7.68 -15.77 26.17
N PHE A 51 7.21 -14.84 25.35
CA PHE A 51 6.76 -15.12 23.99
C PHE A 51 6.95 -13.89 23.09
N THR A 52 7.55 -14.09 21.94
CA THR A 52 7.70 -13.07 20.90
C THR A 52 7.08 -13.55 19.61
N LEU A 53 6.18 -12.76 19.03
CA LEU A 53 5.52 -13.01 17.75
C LEU A 53 5.91 -11.95 16.73
N GLY A 54 6.45 -12.37 15.60
CA GLY A 54 6.63 -11.52 14.43
C GLY A 54 5.51 -11.76 13.40
N MET A 55 4.96 -10.70 12.85
CA MET A 55 3.97 -10.76 11.79
C MET A 55 4.45 -9.97 10.57
N THR A 56 4.25 -10.51 9.38
CA THR A 56 4.52 -9.82 8.11
C THR A 56 3.72 -10.44 6.98
N ALA A 57 3.31 -9.62 6.02
CA ALA A 57 2.72 -10.08 4.77
C ALA A 57 3.80 -10.53 3.75
N THR A 58 5.04 -10.08 3.91
CA THR A 58 6.15 -10.25 2.96
C THR A 58 7.41 -10.70 3.69
N PRO A 59 7.52 -11.99 4.05
CA PRO A 59 8.67 -12.49 4.79
C PRO A 59 9.96 -12.52 3.96
N GLU A 60 9.84 -12.58 2.63
CA GLU A 60 10.99 -12.55 1.73
C GLU A 60 11.56 -11.12 1.63
N ARG A 61 12.86 -10.99 1.90
CA ARG A 61 13.59 -9.72 1.80
C ARG A 61 14.47 -9.69 0.56
N THR A 62 14.55 -8.52 -0.05
CA THR A 62 15.42 -8.29 -1.21
C THR A 62 16.88 -8.04 -0.83
N ASP A 63 17.16 -7.75 0.44
CA ASP A 63 18.52 -7.48 0.96
C ASP A 63 19.25 -8.72 1.49
N GLY A 64 18.67 -9.92 1.31
CA GLY A 64 19.27 -11.18 1.71
C GLY A 64 19.31 -11.43 3.23
N GLN A 65 18.73 -10.57 4.04
CA GLN A 65 18.63 -10.82 5.48
C GLN A 65 17.50 -11.80 5.80
N ASP A 66 17.81 -12.79 6.62
CA ASP A 66 16.87 -13.82 7.04
C ASP A 66 16.19 -13.42 8.36
N ILE A 67 14.92 -13.02 8.25
CA ILE A 67 14.10 -12.63 9.42
C ILE A 67 13.71 -13.83 10.29
N TYR A 68 13.68 -15.04 9.72
CA TYR A 68 13.30 -16.24 10.47
C TYR A 68 14.29 -16.54 11.59
N ARG A 69 15.54 -16.14 11.41
CA ARG A 69 16.59 -16.29 12.42
C ARG A 69 16.27 -15.57 13.74
N LEU A 70 15.53 -14.45 13.68
CA LEU A 70 15.13 -13.70 14.88
C LEU A 70 14.11 -14.46 15.75
N PHE A 71 13.51 -15.51 15.21
CA PHE A 71 12.49 -16.34 15.85
C PHE A 71 12.91 -17.82 15.88
N ASP A 72 14.21 -18.11 15.86
CA ASP A 72 14.77 -19.47 15.88
C ASP A 72 14.14 -20.39 14.81
N TYR A 73 13.78 -19.83 13.64
CA TYR A 73 13.08 -20.51 12.55
C TYR A 73 11.72 -21.11 12.92
N ASN A 74 11.14 -20.67 14.02
CA ASN A 74 9.78 -21.08 14.40
C ASN A 74 8.75 -20.33 13.57
N ILE A 75 8.02 -21.05 12.72
CA ILE A 75 6.93 -20.52 11.90
C ILE A 75 5.61 -21.03 12.49
N ALA A 76 4.87 -20.15 13.17
CA ALA A 76 3.58 -20.50 13.75
C ALA A 76 2.50 -20.68 12.68
N TYR A 77 2.52 -19.84 11.64
CA TYR A 77 1.56 -19.88 10.55
C TYR A 77 2.14 -19.23 9.30
N ASN A 78 1.93 -19.87 8.14
CA ASN A 78 2.29 -19.31 6.84
C ASN A 78 1.13 -19.50 5.87
N ILE A 79 0.54 -18.40 5.42
CA ILE A 79 -0.48 -18.42 4.38
C ILE A 79 -0.08 -17.48 3.25
N ARG A 80 0.04 -18.03 2.07
CA ARG A 80 0.34 -17.26 0.85
C ARG A 80 -0.96 -16.67 0.27
N LEU A 81 -0.82 -15.62 -0.54
CA LEU A 81 -1.93 -14.89 -1.15
C LEU A 81 -2.95 -15.84 -1.80
N GLN A 82 -2.48 -16.79 -2.62
CA GLN A 82 -3.35 -17.74 -3.29
C GLN A 82 -4.16 -18.58 -2.29
N ALA A 83 -3.50 -19.19 -1.31
CA ALA A 83 -4.16 -19.99 -0.28
C ALA A 83 -5.16 -19.17 0.55
N ALA A 84 -4.84 -17.91 0.86
CA ALA A 84 -5.75 -17.00 1.54
C ALA A 84 -7.00 -16.66 0.72
N MET A 85 -6.85 -16.55 -0.60
CA MET A 85 -7.96 -16.35 -1.53
C MET A 85 -8.82 -17.61 -1.65
N GLU A 86 -8.22 -18.79 -1.80
CA GLU A 86 -8.91 -20.09 -1.84
C GLU A 86 -9.68 -20.37 -0.55
N ALA A 87 -9.07 -20.04 0.60
CA ALA A 87 -9.72 -20.09 1.92
C ALA A 87 -10.79 -19.00 2.13
N LYS A 88 -11.03 -18.16 1.11
CA LYS A 88 -11.98 -17.04 1.18
C LYS A 88 -11.71 -16.08 2.35
N LEU A 89 -10.47 -15.92 2.76
CA LEU A 89 -10.07 -14.93 3.76
C LEU A 89 -9.96 -13.53 3.14
N LEU A 90 -9.66 -13.47 1.83
CA LEU A 90 -9.52 -12.25 1.06
C LEU A 90 -10.62 -12.12 0.00
N CYS A 91 -10.82 -10.90 -0.50
CA CYS A 91 -11.63 -10.59 -1.66
C CYS A 91 -10.91 -11.06 -2.93
N GLN A 92 -11.65 -11.53 -3.92
CA GLN A 92 -11.10 -11.84 -5.25
C GLN A 92 -10.66 -10.56 -5.96
N PHE A 93 -9.79 -10.67 -6.95
CA PHE A 93 -9.44 -9.54 -7.81
C PHE A 93 -9.37 -9.93 -9.28
N HIS A 94 -9.62 -8.95 -10.14
CA HIS A 94 -9.38 -9.04 -11.58
C HIS A 94 -8.17 -8.16 -11.91
N TYR A 95 -7.20 -8.70 -12.61
CA TYR A 95 -6.00 -8.00 -13.02
C TYR A 95 -6.03 -7.71 -14.52
N TYR A 96 -5.80 -6.47 -14.89
CA TYR A 96 -5.71 -5.98 -16.25
C TYR A 96 -4.37 -5.27 -16.45
N GLY A 97 -3.45 -5.92 -17.19
CA GLY A 97 -2.24 -5.28 -17.69
C GLY A 97 -2.60 -4.48 -18.95
N ILE A 98 -2.36 -3.19 -18.92
CA ILE A 98 -2.64 -2.29 -20.05
C ILE A 98 -1.33 -1.70 -20.52
N SER A 99 -1.06 -1.79 -21.83
CA SER A 99 0.09 -1.07 -22.40
C SER A 99 -0.08 0.42 -22.19
N ASP A 100 0.91 1.07 -21.58
CA ASP A 100 0.92 2.52 -21.49
C ASP A 100 1.17 3.15 -22.88
N LEU A 101 0.93 4.45 -23.00
CA LEU A 101 1.08 5.14 -24.26
C LEU A 101 2.56 5.18 -24.67
N THR A 102 2.80 4.97 -25.97
CA THR A 102 4.09 5.26 -26.57
C THR A 102 4.05 6.66 -27.20
N ILE A 103 5.03 7.50 -26.91
CA ILE A 103 5.23 8.80 -27.58
C ILE A 103 6.55 8.75 -28.33
N ASP A 104 6.52 9.09 -29.61
CA ASP A 104 7.68 9.05 -30.52
C ASP A 104 8.40 7.68 -30.54
N GLY A 105 7.64 6.58 -30.34
CA GLY A 105 8.18 5.23 -30.31
C GLY A 105 8.88 4.82 -29.01
N LEU A 106 8.85 5.68 -27.98
CA LEU A 106 9.38 5.38 -26.65
C LEU A 106 8.24 4.98 -25.72
N SER A 107 8.38 3.85 -25.05
CA SER A 107 7.48 3.41 -23.98
C SER A 107 7.74 4.17 -22.69
N VAL A 108 6.73 4.24 -21.82
CA VAL A 108 6.90 4.77 -20.46
C VAL A 108 7.76 3.83 -19.64
N ASP A 109 8.85 4.34 -19.11
CA ASP A 109 9.75 3.62 -18.19
C ASP A 109 10.09 4.49 -16.97
N ASP A 110 10.94 3.96 -16.08
CA ASP A 110 11.40 4.67 -14.89
C ASP A 110 12.19 5.96 -15.17
N SER A 111 12.69 6.15 -16.40
CA SER A 111 13.43 7.34 -16.86
C SER A 111 12.55 8.39 -17.51
N SER A 112 11.25 8.09 -17.75
CA SER A 112 10.35 8.98 -18.46
C SER A 112 10.17 10.31 -17.75
N ASP A 113 10.16 11.41 -18.53
CA ASP A 113 9.96 12.78 -18.00
C ASP A 113 8.59 12.91 -17.33
N THR A 114 8.54 13.59 -16.19
CA THR A 114 7.30 13.88 -15.45
C THR A 114 6.25 14.54 -16.33
N ARG A 115 6.66 15.44 -17.26
CA ARG A 115 5.76 16.10 -18.22
C ARG A 115 5.04 15.14 -19.15
N PHE A 116 5.68 14.02 -19.48
CA PHE A 116 5.04 12.95 -20.24
C PHE A 116 4.08 12.13 -19.38
N LEU A 117 4.53 11.73 -18.18
CA LEU A 117 3.73 10.96 -17.23
C LEU A 117 2.43 11.68 -16.83
N THR A 118 2.45 13.00 -16.81
CA THR A 118 1.30 13.84 -16.50
C THR A 118 0.61 14.42 -17.72
N SER A 119 0.97 14.01 -18.93
CA SER A 119 0.37 14.53 -20.17
C SER A 119 -1.15 14.34 -20.19
N ILE A 120 -1.86 15.23 -20.89
CA ILE A 120 -3.32 15.13 -21.06
C ILE A 120 -3.69 13.82 -21.75
N ALA A 121 -2.89 13.36 -22.69
CA ALA A 121 -3.12 12.11 -23.42
C ALA A 121 -3.08 10.91 -22.45
N ARG A 122 -2.05 10.82 -21.60
CA ARG A 122 -1.91 9.75 -20.62
C ARG A 122 -3.02 9.82 -19.56
N SER A 123 -3.38 11.02 -19.08
CA SER A 123 -4.46 11.19 -18.12
C SER A 123 -5.82 10.72 -18.67
N ARG A 124 -6.08 10.97 -19.98
CA ARG A 124 -7.26 10.42 -20.66
C ARG A 124 -7.22 8.91 -20.78
N HIS A 125 -6.06 8.35 -21.16
CA HIS A 125 -5.87 6.91 -21.25
C HIS A 125 -6.12 6.20 -19.91
N ILE A 126 -5.58 6.77 -18.82
CA ILE A 126 -5.85 6.27 -17.46
C ILE A 126 -7.34 6.34 -17.13
N LYS A 127 -7.99 7.47 -17.44
CA LYS A 127 -9.42 7.64 -17.19
C LYS A 127 -10.27 6.64 -18.00
N GLU A 128 -9.96 6.43 -19.26
CA GLU A 128 -10.65 5.46 -20.13
C GLU A 128 -10.52 4.03 -19.59
N ALA A 129 -9.33 3.64 -19.13
CA ALA A 129 -9.13 2.36 -18.48
C ALA A 129 -9.94 2.24 -17.18
N ILE A 130 -9.92 3.28 -16.35
CA ILE A 130 -10.74 3.35 -15.12
C ILE A 130 -12.22 3.13 -15.46
N ASP A 131 -12.76 3.81 -16.48
CA ASP A 131 -14.16 3.72 -16.85
C ASP A 131 -14.50 2.34 -17.44
N THR A 132 -13.64 1.81 -18.30
CA THR A 132 -13.83 0.51 -18.97
C THR A 132 -13.88 -0.64 -17.95
N TYR A 133 -13.01 -0.64 -16.96
CA TYR A 133 -12.89 -1.73 -15.99
C TYR A 133 -13.58 -1.43 -14.64
N SER A 134 -14.42 -0.41 -14.59
CA SER A 134 -15.24 -0.12 -13.41
C SER A 134 -16.43 -1.05 -13.30
N MET A 135 -16.87 -1.34 -12.08
CA MET A 135 -18.15 -1.98 -11.83
C MET A 135 -19.28 -0.98 -12.12
N HIS A 136 -20.08 -1.21 -13.15
CA HIS A 136 -21.08 -0.26 -13.65
C HIS A 136 -22.09 0.25 -12.62
N GLU A 137 -22.43 -0.56 -11.62
CA GLU A 137 -23.44 -0.20 -10.61
C GLU A 137 -22.84 0.26 -9.28
N LYS A 138 -21.53 0.38 -9.18
CA LYS A 138 -20.85 0.72 -7.93
C LYS A 138 -20.12 2.05 -8.04
N ARG A 139 -20.20 2.84 -6.96
CA ARG A 139 -19.37 4.02 -6.83
C ARG A 139 -17.90 3.62 -6.89
N LYS A 140 -17.14 4.31 -7.70
CA LYS A 140 -15.69 4.15 -7.79
C LYS A 140 -15.03 4.55 -6.47
N ARG A 141 -14.19 3.70 -5.93
CA ARG A 141 -13.33 3.94 -4.77
C ARG A 141 -12.00 3.30 -5.04
N GLY A 142 -11.02 4.12 -5.36
CA GLY A 142 -9.72 3.60 -5.80
C GLY A 142 -8.53 4.32 -5.19
N LEU A 143 -7.39 3.63 -5.31
CA LEU A 143 -6.06 4.21 -5.11
C LEU A 143 -5.34 4.24 -6.46
N ILE A 144 -4.65 5.33 -6.74
CA ILE A 144 -3.76 5.48 -7.90
C ILE A 144 -2.35 5.65 -7.37
N PHE A 145 -1.45 4.74 -7.73
CA PHE A 145 -0.06 4.77 -7.31
C PHE A 145 0.82 5.38 -8.42
N CYS A 146 1.49 6.48 -8.07
CA CYS A 146 2.39 7.23 -8.92
C CYS A 146 3.85 7.05 -8.49
N ARG A 147 4.79 7.45 -9.33
CA ARG A 147 6.23 7.37 -9.07
C ARG A 147 6.73 8.51 -8.19
N THR A 148 6.28 9.73 -8.46
CA THR A 148 6.72 10.95 -7.76
C THR A 148 5.56 11.75 -7.21
N VAL A 149 5.87 12.60 -6.22
CA VAL A 149 4.88 13.50 -5.61
C VAL A 149 4.32 14.49 -6.63
N ASP A 150 5.18 15.03 -7.50
CA ASP A 150 4.76 15.97 -8.55
C ASP A 150 3.83 15.28 -9.56
N GLU A 151 4.17 14.05 -9.99
CA GLU A 151 3.27 13.25 -10.83
C GLU A 151 1.91 13.05 -10.18
N ALA A 152 1.87 12.70 -8.89
CA ALA A 152 0.62 12.46 -8.18
C ALA A 152 -0.25 13.72 -8.10
N LYS A 153 0.35 14.88 -7.82
CA LYS A 153 -0.35 16.17 -7.77
C LYS A 153 -0.91 16.56 -9.14
N GLU A 154 -0.07 16.55 -10.17
CA GLU A 154 -0.49 16.92 -11.53
C GLU A 154 -1.51 15.95 -12.11
N LEU A 155 -1.31 14.63 -11.94
CA LEU A 155 -2.27 13.63 -12.41
C LEU A 155 -3.64 13.82 -11.74
N SER A 156 -3.65 14.07 -10.43
CA SER A 156 -4.89 14.34 -9.70
C SER A 156 -5.62 15.56 -10.27
N GLU A 157 -4.93 16.68 -10.50
CA GLU A 157 -5.51 17.89 -11.09
C GLU A 157 -6.10 17.60 -12.48
N ARG A 158 -5.36 16.89 -13.34
CA ARG A 158 -5.84 16.54 -14.68
C ARG A 158 -7.05 15.61 -14.66
N LEU A 159 -7.04 14.60 -13.80
CA LEU A 159 -8.18 13.70 -13.65
C LEU A 159 -9.41 14.45 -13.13
N ASN A 160 -9.26 15.45 -12.26
CA ASN A 160 -10.34 16.33 -11.83
C ASN A 160 -10.90 17.15 -13.00
N THR A 161 -10.06 17.67 -13.91
CA THR A 161 -10.55 18.36 -15.12
C THR A 161 -11.28 17.42 -16.08
N LEU A 162 -10.99 16.12 -16.02
CA LEU A 162 -11.67 15.08 -16.79
C LEU A 162 -12.93 14.54 -16.10
N GLY A 163 -13.32 15.13 -14.96
CA GLY A 163 -14.58 14.83 -14.26
C GLY A 163 -14.51 13.72 -13.22
N LEU A 164 -13.32 13.23 -12.85
CA LEU A 164 -13.13 12.37 -11.67
C LEU A 164 -12.94 13.26 -10.43
N ARG A 165 -13.31 12.74 -9.26
CA ARG A 165 -13.08 13.41 -7.97
C ARG A 165 -11.89 12.78 -7.29
N THR A 166 -10.74 13.38 -7.44
CA THR A 166 -9.46 12.87 -6.94
C THR A 166 -8.79 13.86 -6.00
N LEU A 167 -7.93 13.35 -5.14
CA LEU A 167 -7.04 14.13 -4.27
C LEU A 167 -5.68 13.45 -4.21
N ALA A 168 -4.63 14.22 -4.48
CA ALA A 168 -3.27 13.78 -4.23
C ALA A 168 -2.99 13.83 -2.72
N VAL A 169 -2.43 12.76 -2.17
CA VAL A 169 -2.03 12.66 -0.76
C VAL A 169 -0.59 12.16 -0.71
N THR A 170 0.26 12.89 0.01
CA THR A 170 1.71 12.70 0.01
C THR A 170 2.28 12.48 1.41
N GLY A 171 3.57 12.12 1.48
CA GLY A 171 4.28 12.01 2.76
C GLY A 171 4.41 13.33 3.52
N GLU A 172 4.27 14.47 2.83
CA GLU A 172 4.35 15.82 3.41
C GLU A 172 3.06 16.23 4.14
N ASP A 173 1.93 15.57 3.82
CA ASP A 173 0.64 15.87 4.42
C ASP A 173 0.59 15.38 5.88
N SER A 174 -0.07 16.17 6.73
CA SER A 174 -0.28 15.77 8.13
C SER A 174 -1.20 14.55 8.23
N GLU A 175 -1.12 13.84 9.34
CA GLU A 175 -1.98 12.68 9.61
C GLU A 175 -3.47 13.05 9.52
N ALA A 176 -3.86 14.21 10.04
CA ALA A 176 -5.23 14.70 9.98
C ALA A 176 -5.73 14.92 8.54
N VAL A 177 -4.88 15.43 7.64
CA VAL A 177 -5.20 15.60 6.21
C VAL A 177 -5.39 14.25 5.53
N ARG A 178 -4.51 13.29 5.82
CA ARG A 178 -4.61 11.94 5.26
C ARG A 178 -5.87 11.23 5.75
N GLU A 179 -6.20 11.35 7.02
CA GLU A 179 -7.39 10.75 7.60
C GLU A 179 -8.67 11.34 7.01
N ASP A 180 -8.76 12.67 6.87
CA ASP A 180 -9.88 13.32 6.19
C ASP A 180 -10.04 12.84 4.75
N ALA A 181 -8.95 12.74 3.99
CA ALA A 181 -8.97 12.23 2.62
C ALA A 181 -9.53 10.80 2.53
N ILE A 182 -9.13 9.92 3.46
CA ILE A 182 -9.65 8.56 3.56
C ILE A 182 -11.15 8.56 3.89
N GLN A 183 -11.58 9.39 4.84
CA GLN A 183 -13.00 9.52 5.19
C GLN A 183 -13.84 10.02 4.00
N ARG A 184 -13.32 10.95 3.21
CA ARG A 184 -13.97 11.45 1.98
C ARG A 184 -14.08 10.34 0.91
N LEU A 185 -13.07 9.49 0.78
CA LEU A 185 -13.11 8.35 -0.14
C LEU A 185 -14.12 7.30 0.33
N GLN A 186 -14.19 7.01 1.63
CA GLN A 186 -15.07 5.98 2.20
C GLN A 186 -16.54 6.41 2.31
N SER A 187 -16.82 7.69 2.56
CA SER A 187 -18.16 8.18 2.85
C SER A 187 -19.07 8.18 1.63
N ASP A 188 -20.32 7.79 1.81
CA ASP A 188 -21.41 7.91 0.82
C ASP A 188 -22.31 9.14 1.08
N ARG A 189 -22.00 9.96 2.08
CA ARG A 189 -22.88 11.04 2.52
C ARG A 189 -22.25 12.43 2.48
N ARG A 190 -20.93 12.50 2.39
CA ARG A 190 -20.22 13.79 2.34
C ARG A 190 -20.42 14.47 0.98
N PRO A 191 -20.64 15.78 0.93
CA PRO A 191 -20.77 16.51 -0.35
C PRO A 191 -19.45 16.54 -1.14
N ASP A 192 -18.32 16.46 -0.45
CA ASP A 192 -16.96 16.50 -0.98
C ASP A 192 -16.33 15.09 -1.17
N MET A 193 -17.17 14.08 -1.40
CA MET A 193 -16.73 12.70 -1.62
C MET A 193 -15.72 12.58 -2.74
N LEU A 194 -14.69 11.76 -2.51
CA LEU A 194 -13.66 11.41 -3.50
C LEU A 194 -13.96 10.06 -4.15
N GLU A 195 -13.47 9.88 -5.36
CA GLU A 195 -13.46 8.60 -6.07
C GLU A 195 -12.08 7.94 -6.00
N TYR A 196 -11.01 8.76 -6.01
CA TYR A 196 -9.63 8.24 -5.91
C TYR A 196 -8.77 9.11 -5.01
N LEU A 197 -7.86 8.44 -4.31
CA LEU A 197 -6.66 9.06 -3.76
C LEU A 197 -5.48 8.73 -4.69
N VAL A 198 -4.70 9.74 -5.03
CA VAL A 198 -3.50 9.61 -5.85
C VAL A 198 -2.29 9.75 -4.94
N SER A 199 -1.35 8.83 -4.99
CA SER A 199 -0.31 8.76 -3.97
C SER A 199 0.99 8.13 -4.46
N VAL A 200 2.06 8.40 -3.70
CA VAL A 200 3.36 7.74 -3.81
C VAL A 200 3.64 7.06 -2.47
N ASP A 201 3.79 5.75 -2.47
CA ASP A 201 4.24 4.88 -1.37
C ASP A 201 3.54 4.99 0.01
N ILE A 202 2.94 6.14 0.38
CA ILE A 202 2.36 6.33 1.72
C ILE A 202 1.18 5.40 2.04
N PHE A 203 0.54 4.86 1.02
CA PHE A 203 -0.57 3.91 1.15
C PHE A 203 -0.14 2.45 0.98
N ASN A 204 1.16 2.19 0.95
CA ASN A 204 1.67 0.82 0.95
C ASN A 204 1.40 0.12 2.28
N GLU A 205 1.35 0.87 3.39
CA GLU A 205 1.18 0.34 4.75
C GLU A 205 0.18 1.19 5.57
N GLY A 206 -0.42 0.59 6.60
CA GLY A 206 -1.14 1.31 7.65
C GLY A 206 -2.57 1.79 7.33
N ILE A 207 -3.09 1.65 6.11
CA ILE A 207 -4.43 2.13 5.75
C ILE A 207 -5.44 1.00 5.64
N ASP A 208 -6.61 1.24 6.20
CA ASP A 208 -7.76 0.35 6.10
C ASP A 208 -8.91 1.00 5.31
N ILE A 209 -9.08 0.58 4.06
CA ILE A 209 -10.20 1.00 3.20
C ILE A 209 -10.94 -0.25 2.68
N PRO A 210 -11.82 -0.88 3.48
CA PRO A 210 -12.48 -2.13 3.11
C PRO A 210 -13.28 -2.03 1.80
N ASN A 211 -13.89 -0.88 1.55
CA ASN A 211 -14.72 -0.64 0.36
C ASN A 211 -13.94 -0.26 -0.90
N LEU A 212 -12.62 -0.31 -0.87
CA LEU A 212 -11.78 -0.08 -2.04
C LEU A 212 -12.09 -1.11 -3.12
N ASN A 213 -12.44 -0.67 -4.33
CA ASN A 213 -12.83 -1.55 -5.43
C ASN A 213 -11.98 -1.41 -6.69
N GLN A 214 -11.07 -0.44 -6.72
CA GLN A 214 -10.07 -0.32 -7.78
C GLN A 214 -8.69 0.03 -7.23
N ILE A 215 -7.66 -0.52 -7.86
CA ILE A 215 -6.26 -0.18 -7.65
C ILE A 215 -5.65 0.09 -9.01
N ILE A 216 -5.09 1.28 -9.20
CA ILE A 216 -4.46 1.70 -10.44
C ILE A 216 -2.97 1.88 -10.18
N MET A 217 -2.15 1.11 -10.87
CA MET A 217 -0.70 1.22 -10.85
C MET A 217 -0.26 2.04 -12.06
N ALA A 218 -0.13 3.36 -11.86
CA ALA A 218 0.30 4.28 -12.90
C ALA A 218 1.84 4.34 -13.04
N ARG A 219 2.55 3.49 -12.29
CA ARG A 219 4.00 3.33 -12.38
C ARG A 219 4.37 1.87 -12.55
N PRO A 220 5.46 1.56 -13.25
CA PRO A 220 6.03 0.22 -13.24
C PRO A 220 6.38 -0.18 -11.81
N THR A 221 5.93 -1.34 -11.36
CA THR A 221 6.27 -1.85 -10.03
C THR A 221 7.22 -3.03 -10.19
N GLN A 222 8.52 -2.78 -10.06
CA GLN A 222 9.55 -3.82 -10.18
C GLN A 222 9.62 -4.75 -8.95
N SER A 223 9.04 -4.34 -7.81
CA SER A 223 9.06 -5.12 -6.59
C SER A 223 7.76 -5.89 -6.38
N ALA A 224 7.82 -7.22 -6.41
CA ALA A 224 6.70 -8.08 -6.05
C ALA A 224 6.17 -7.80 -4.64
N ILE A 225 7.03 -7.35 -3.72
CA ILE A 225 6.67 -6.97 -2.36
C ILE A 225 5.76 -5.76 -2.36
N ILE A 226 6.15 -4.68 -3.06
CA ILE A 226 5.35 -3.46 -3.18
C ILE A 226 4.02 -3.76 -3.86
N PHE A 227 4.04 -4.56 -4.94
CA PHE A 227 2.82 -5.01 -5.61
C PHE A 227 1.84 -5.69 -4.65
N VAL A 228 2.32 -6.67 -3.87
CA VAL A 228 1.47 -7.40 -2.91
C VAL A 228 0.96 -6.48 -1.80
N GLN A 229 1.76 -5.54 -1.33
CA GLN A 229 1.35 -4.56 -0.32
C GLN A 229 0.27 -3.62 -0.84
N GLN A 230 0.42 -3.08 -2.05
CA GLN A 230 -0.56 -2.22 -2.72
C GLN A 230 -1.85 -2.98 -3.01
N LEU A 231 -1.75 -4.17 -3.56
CA LEU A 231 -2.87 -5.07 -3.82
C LEU A 231 -3.63 -5.41 -2.52
N GLY A 232 -2.90 -5.71 -1.45
CA GLY A 232 -3.47 -6.07 -0.14
C GLY A 232 -4.44 -5.04 0.41
N ARG A 233 -4.28 -3.76 0.06
CA ARG A 233 -5.21 -2.68 0.46
C ARG A 233 -6.62 -2.90 -0.09
N GLY A 234 -6.72 -3.44 -1.28
CA GLY A 234 -8.01 -3.74 -1.92
C GLY A 234 -8.57 -5.12 -1.59
N LEU A 235 -7.77 -6.05 -1.06
CA LEU A 235 -8.23 -7.43 -0.88
C LEU A 235 -9.07 -7.68 0.38
N ARG A 236 -9.29 -6.66 1.22
CA ARG A 236 -10.21 -6.80 2.36
C ARG A 236 -11.63 -7.02 1.89
N LYS A 237 -12.31 -7.95 2.55
CA LYS A 237 -13.73 -8.19 2.29
C LYS A 237 -14.59 -7.06 2.82
N ALA A 238 -15.57 -6.66 2.02
CA ALA A 238 -16.61 -5.74 2.44
C ALA A 238 -17.96 -6.17 1.89
N LYS A 239 -19.04 -5.79 2.58
CA LYS A 239 -20.41 -6.11 2.15
C LYS A 239 -20.67 -5.48 0.77
N GLY A 240 -21.11 -6.29 -0.17
CA GLY A 240 -21.41 -5.84 -1.52
C GLY A 240 -20.19 -5.60 -2.42
N LYS A 241 -19.00 -6.02 -2.01
CA LYS A 241 -17.78 -6.00 -2.81
C LYS A 241 -17.41 -7.41 -3.27
N PRO A 242 -17.75 -7.81 -4.51
CA PRO A 242 -17.46 -9.17 -5.01
C PRO A 242 -15.98 -9.36 -5.34
N PHE A 243 -15.33 -8.32 -5.88
CA PHE A 243 -13.91 -8.34 -6.28
C PHE A 243 -13.32 -6.93 -6.26
N VAL A 244 -12.02 -6.85 -6.48
CA VAL A 244 -11.27 -5.61 -6.74
C VAL A 244 -10.76 -5.66 -8.17
N THR A 245 -10.83 -4.54 -8.87
CA THR A 245 -10.18 -4.39 -10.18
C THR A 245 -8.79 -3.79 -9.97
N VAL A 246 -7.77 -4.46 -10.50
CA VAL A 246 -6.39 -3.97 -10.56
C VAL A 246 -6.09 -3.60 -12.01
N ILE A 247 -5.72 -2.35 -12.23
CA ILE A 247 -5.31 -1.84 -13.54
C ILE A 247 -3.83 -1.48 -13.42
N ASP A 248 -3.01 -2.16 -14.19
CA ASP A 248 -1.57 -1.99 -14.17
C ASP A 248 -1.10 -1.47 -15.53
N PHE A 249 -0.58 -0.25 -15.55
CA PHE A 249 0.01 0.34 -16.74
C PHE A 249 1.44 -0.18 -16.89
N VAL A 250 1.55 -1.30 -17.58
CA VAL A 250 2.83 -1.95 -17.86
C VAL A 250 3.52 -1.24 -19.03
N GLY A 251 4.74 -0.75 -18.81
CA GLY A 251 5.65 -0.45 -19.91
C GLY A 251 5.99 -1.75 -20.66
N ASN A 252 6.33 -1.68 -21.92
CA ASN A 252 6.82 -2.84 -22.66
C ASN A 252 8.10 -3.34 -21.95
N TYR A 253 7.97 -4.43 -21.21
CA TYR A 253 9.10 -5.19 -20.73
C TYR A 253 9.48 -6.14 -21.86
N ASP A 254 10.52 -5.76 -22.65
CA ASP A 254 11.26 -6.67 -23.51
C ASP A 254 12.23 -7.51 -22.65
#